data_1356da824ac9fafb864959bd1f4ee917
#
_entry.id   1356da824ac9fafb864959bd1f4ee917
#
_cell.length_a   1.000
_cell.length_b   1.000
_cell.length_c   1.000
_cell.angle_alpha   90.00
_cell.angle_beta   90.00
_cell.angle_gamma   90.00
#
_symmetry.space_group_name_H-M   'P 1'
#
loop_
_entity.id
_entity.type
_entity.pdbx_description
1 polymer ?
#
loop_
_entity_poly.entity_id
_entity_poly.type
_entity_poly.pdbx_seq_one_letter_code
_entity_poly.pdbx_strand_id
1 'polypeptide(L)'
;MRWNVNSTPSFEKVTALSKALGVENTLAKLLVQRGIDSFDKAKHFFRPNLEDLHDPFLMKDMEKAVKRIETAVSRGENILVYGDYDVDGTTSVALLSSYLESFYPNVATYIPDRYEEGYGISYQGIDYASDNEISLIIALDCGIKAIEKVAYAAEKAIDFIICDHHRPGDNIPKAVAVLDPKREDCSYPYDELCGCGVGFKLIQAFAQNNGTDFEELLPYLDLVATAIAADIVPMTGENRILAYHGLKVINSQPRAGIKAILQQLDKKELTITDVVFVIAPRINAAGRMKHGLYAVELLTETDFSKAQAFAVAIETFNSDRKELDKKTTEEALTQIKKNEEVDNYTSVVYQEDWHKGVIGIVASRLIENYYKPTLVFTKSGDKLAASARSVKGFDVYNALEACADLIDQFGGHKYAAGLTLPPENYRKFKNKFEEVVKATISEECKIPEISVDCEISLSEISPKFFRILNQMAPFGPSNMHPVFIASGLRDNGYGKQVGSDKTHLKLSIISGADDKTYNAIGFGIGEKISLTKKGISFKAAFTIAENHWNGNTSLQLMLKDIKEDF
;
A
#
# COMPACT_ATOMS: atom_id res chain seq x y z
N MET A 1 -18.98 15.18 -4.59
CA MET A 1 -17.51 15.17 -4.37
C MET A 1 -16.92 16.54 -4.63
N ARG A 2 -15.87 16.94 -3.89
CA ARG A 2 -15.10 18.16 -4.17
C ARG A 2 -13.95 17.81 -5.12
N TRP A 3 -13.71 18.64 -6.13
CA TRP A 3 -12.55 18.50 -7.01
C TRP A 3 -11.47 19.47 -6.53
N ASN A 4 -10.35 18.92 -6.15
CA ASN A 4 -9.19 19.70 -5.69
C ASN A 4 -8.13 19.66 -6.78
N VAL A 5 -7.99 20.79 -7.50
CA VAL A 5 -7.00 20.91 -8.59
C VAL A 5 -5.64 21.21 -7.99
N ASN A 6 -4.66 20.40 -8.33
CA ASN A 6 -3.27 20.59 -7.91
C ASN A 6 -2.74 21.96 -8.37
N SER A 7 -1.82 22.52 -7.60
CA SER A 7 -1.20 23.81 -7.95
C SER A 7 -0.59 23.77 -9.36
N THR A 8 -0.82 24.84 -10.10
CA THR A 8 -0.24 24.99 -11.44
C THR A 8 1.23 25.36 -11.32
N PRO A 9 2.17 24.57 -11.87
CA PRO A 9 3.58 24.90 -11.89
C PRO A 9 3.86 26.14 -12.72
N SER A 10 5.08 26.73 -12.55
CA SER A 10 5.53 27.85 -13.37
C SER A 10 5.43 27.53 -14.87
N PHE A 11 4.78 28.43 -15.61
CA PHE A 11 4.62 28.31 -17.05
C PHE A 11 5.97 28.19 -17.77
N GLU A 12 6.99 28.91 -17.30
CA GLU A 12 8.34 28.88 -17.84
C GLU A 12 8.97 27.49 -17.72
N LYS A 13 8.87 26.85 -16.54
CA LYS A 13 9.39 25.49 -16.32
C LYS A 13 8.67 24.47 -17.20
N VAL A 14 7.34 24.55 -17.28
CA VAL A 14 6.53 23.66 -18.12
C VAL A 14 6.92 23.80 -19.59
N THR A 15 7.01 25.02 -20.10
CA THR A 15 7.35 25.27 -21.50
C THR A 15 8.78 24.84 -21.85
N ALA A 16 9.74 25.11 -20.94
CA ALA A 16 11.12 24.68 -21.11
C ALA A 16 11.24 23.14 -21.18
N LEU A 17 10.58 22.45 -20.27
CA LEU A 17 10.60 20.98 -20.22
C LEU A 17 9.87 20.37 -21.43
N SER A 18 8.69 20.91 -21.80
CA SER A 18 7.94 20.50 -22.99
C SER A 18 8.81 20.58 -24.26
N LYS A 19 9.52 21.68 -24.45
CA LYS A 19 10.44 21.89 -25.58
C LYS A 19 11.61 20.91 -25.53
N ALA A 20 12.21 20.72 -24.35
CA ALA A 20 13.39 19.85 -24.19
C ALA A 20 13.05 18.37 -24.46
N LEU A 21 11.83 17.93 -24.12
CA LEU A 21 11.37 16.55 -24.30
C LEU A 21 10.60 16.32 -25.61
N GLY A 22 10.16 17.38 -26.30
CA GLY A 22 9.31 17.27 -27.49
C GLY A 22 7.92 16.66 -27.18
N VAL A 23 7.35 16.99 -26.01
CA VAL A 23 6.04 16.52 -25.56
C VAL A 23 5.05 17.68 -25.38
N GLU A 24 3.76 17.37 -25.32
CA GLU A 24 2.69 18.33 -25.04
C GLU A 24 2.88 19.00 -23.66
N ASN A 25 2.48 20.27 -23.53
CA ASN A 25 2.57 21.03 -22.28
C ASN A 25 1.86 20.33 -21.12
N THR A 26 0.77 19.64 -21.37
CA THR A 26 0.03 18.87 -20.37
C THR A 26 0.91 17.76 -19.76
N LEU A 27 1.66 17.01 -20.57
CA LEU A 27 2.59 15.99 -20.07
C LEU A 27 3.75 16.60 -19.30
N ALA A 28 4.32 17.71 -19.80
CA ALA A 28 5.38 18.44 -19.10
C ALA A 28 4.89 19.01 -17.76
N LYS A 29 3.64 19.50 -17.69
CA LYS A 29 3.00 19.97 -16.45
C LYS A 29 2.91 18.86 -15.42
N LEU A 30 2.48 17.65 -15.81
CA LEU A 30 2.43 16.47 -14.92
C LEU A 30 3.81 16.12 -14.35
N LEU A 31 4.86 16.19 -15.16
CA LEU A 31 6.23 15.94 -14.73
C LEU A 31 6.71 16.98 -13.72
N VAL A 32 6.51 18.28 -14.03
CA VAL A 32 6.93 19.37 -13.14
C VAL A 32 6.19 19.31 -11.80
N GLN A 33 4.90 18.94 -11.78
CA GLN A 33 4.14 18.71 -10.55
C GLN A 33 4.74 17.60 -9.67
N ARG A 34 5.45 16.64 -10.27
CA ARG A 34 6.18 15.55 -9.60
C ARG A 34 7.63 15.88 -9.27
N GLY A 35 8.02 17.17 -9.40
CA GLY A 35 9.40 17.63 -9.17
C GLY A 35 10.39 17.32 -10.28
N ILE A 36 9.90 16.85 -11.45
CA ILE A 36 10.71 16.50 -12.62
C ILE A 36 10.70 17.71 -13.55
N ASP A 37 11.64 18.62 -13.35
CA ASP A 37 11.69 19.94 -14.02
C ASP A 37 12.89 20.15 -14.95
N SER A 38 13.65 19.08 -15.24
CA SER A 38 14.78 19.09 -16.16
C SER A 38 14.82 17.85 -17.05
N PHE A 39 15.55 17.95 -18.18
CA PHE A 39 15.76 16.81 -19.09
C PHE A 39 16.42 15.62 -18.38
N ASP A 40 17.43 15.87 -17.55
CA ASP A 40 18.16 14.81 -16.86
C ASP A 40 17.25 14.09 -15.84
N LYS A 41 16.49 14.83 -15.03
CA LYS A 41 15.50 14.24 -14.13
C LYS A 41 14.45 13.42 -14.91
N ALA A 42 13.98 13.93 -16.05
CA ALA A 42 13.04 13.20 -16.89
C ALA A 42 13.66 11.91 -17.47
N LYS A 43 14.93 11.95 -17.89
CA LYS A 43 15.66 10.78 -18.35
C LYS A 43 15.70 9.68 -17.28
N HIS A 44 16.10 9.99 -16.04
CA HIS A 44 16.11 9.02 -14.94
C HIS A 44 14.70 8.53 -14.59
N PHE A 45 13.70 9.42 -14.62
CA PHE A 45 12.32 9.06 -14.35
C PHE A 45 11.73 8.08 -15.38
N PHE A 46 11.94 8.31 -16.68
CA PHE A 46 11.43 7.44 -17.74
C PHE A 46 12.28 6.19 -17.99
N ARG A 47 13.52 6.19 -17.53
CA ARG A 47 14.48 5.08 -17.68
C ARG A 47 15.15 4.76 -16.36
N PRO A 48 14.36 4.23 -15.37
CA PRO A 48 14.94 3.82 -14.09
C PRO A 48 16.09 2.84 -14.31
N ASN A 49 17.25 3.12 -13.73
CA ASN A 49 18.46 2.30 -13.86
C ASN A 49 18.90 1.81 -12.47
N LEU A 50 19.27 0.55 -12.36
CA LEU A 50 19.78 -0.04 -11.12
C LEU A 50 21.10 0.58 -10.66
N GLU A 51 21.89 1.14 -11.57
CA GLU A 51 23.10 1.90 -11.25
C GLU A 51 22.81 3.22 -10.49
N ASP A 52 21.56 3.71 -10.54
CA ASP A 52 21.14 4.90 -9.80
C ASP A 52 20.76 4.59 -8.34
N LEU A 53 20.82 3.32 -7.91
CA LEU A 53 20.64 2.94 -6.50
C LEU A 53 21.79 3.48 -5.67
N HIS A 54 21.48 4.02 -4.50
CA HIS A 54 22.50 4.55 -3.59
C HIS A 54 23.36 3.43 -3.02
N ASP A 55 24.60 3.77 -2.69
CA ASP A 55 25.49 2.87 -1.97
C ASP A 55 24.86 2.47 -0.62
N PRO A 56 24.63 1.17 -0.36
CA PRO A 56 24.01 0.71 0.87
C PRO A 56 24.81 1.07 2.13
N PHE A 57 26.11 1.26 2.02
CA PHE A 57 26.98 1.64 3.16
C PHE A 57 26.80 3.08 3.62
N LEU A 58 26.05 3.91 2.89
CA LEU A 58 25.59 5.23 3.36
C LEU A 58 24.53 5.12 4.47
N MET A 59 23.88 3.96 4.61
CA MET A 59 22.91 3.73 5.67
C MET A 59 23.63 3.50 7.01
N LYS A 60 23.20 4.24 8.03
CA LYS A 60 23.79 4.15 9.37
C LYS A 60 23.80 2.70 9.87
N ASP A 61 24.90 2.27 10.48
CA ASP A 61 25.17 0.95 11.04
C ASP A 61 25.24 -0.21 10.01
N MET A 62 25.18 0.04 8.70
CA MET A 62 25.23 -1.00 7.67
C MET A 62 26.50 -1.86 7.78
N GLU A 63 27.68 -1.24 7.96
CA GLU A 63 28.93 -1.97 8.12
C GLU A 63 28.93 -2.89 9.36
N LYS A 64 28.32 -2.45 10.47
CA LYS A 64 28.16 -3.27 11.67
C LYS A 64 27.24 -4.47 11.44
N ALA A 65 26.14 -4.25 10.71
CA ALA A 65 25.19 -5.31 10.36
C ALA A 65 25.86 -6.38 9.50
N VAL A 66 26.53 -5.99 8.42
CA VAL A 66 27.27 -6.90 7.54
C VAL A 66 28.30 -7.71 8.34
N LYS A 67 29.14 -7.03 9.10
CA LYS A 67 30.20 -7.69 9.92
C LYS A 67 29.60 -8.66 10.95
N ARG A 68 28.46 -8.36 11.57
CA ARG A 68 27.81 -9.26 12.53
C ARG A 68 27.28 -10.52 11.86
N ILE A 69 26.68 -10.39 10.65
CA ILE A 69 26.24 -11.54 9.86
C ILE A 69 27.44 -12.40 9.44
N GLU A 70 28.51 -11.80 8.92
CA GLU A 70 29.74 -12.52 8.56
C GLU A 70 30.35 -13.28 9.77
N THR A 71 30.30 -12.67 10.96
CA THR A 71 30.73 -13.30 12.20
C THR A 71 29.83 -14.50 12.52
N ALA A 72 28.50 -14.38 12.42
CA ALA A 72 27.58 -15.48 12.65
C ALA A 72 27.86 -16.66 11.70
N VAL A 73 27.96 -16.37 10.40
CA VAL A 73 28.25 -17.36 9.36
C VAL A 73 29.59 -18.07 9.63
N SER A 74 30.65 -17.31 9.92
CA SER A 74 31.99 -17.88 10.16
C SER A 74 32.07 -18.75 11.40
N ARG A 75 31.21 -18.49 12.41
CA ARG A 75 31.15 -19.24 13.66
C ARG A 75 30.13 -20.38 13.66
N GLY A 76 29.36 -20.53 12.60
CA GLY A 76 28.27 -21.50 12.53
C GLY A 76 27.10 -21.21 13.46
N GLU A 77 26.86 -19.94 13.79
CA GLU A 77 25.78 -19.52 14.70
C GLU A 77 24.39 -19.68 14.06
N ASN A 78 23.34 -19.99 14.85
CA ASN A 78 21.97 -19.99 14.37
C ASN A 78 21.46 -18.56 14.24
N ILE A 79 20.85 -18.24 13.08
CA ILE A 79 20.28 -16.94 12.75
C ILE A 79 18.77 -17.07 12.64
N LEU A 80 18.03 -16.15 13.28
CA LEU A 80 16.58 -16.01 13.11
C LEU A 80 16.27 -14.80 12.25
N VAL A 81 15.62 -15.01 11.12
CA VAL A 81 15.02 -13.95 10.30
C VAL A 81 13.61 -13.73 10.78
N TYR A 82 13.39 -12.58 11.40
CA TYR A 82 12.14 -12.20 12.06
C TYR A 82 11.45 -11.09 11.27
N GLY A 83 10.14 -11.14 11.07
CA GLY A 83 9.38 -10.03 10.44
C GLY A 83 7.95 -9.97 10.94
N ASP A 84 7.22 -8.92 10.54
CA ASP A 84 5.80 -8.81 10.84
C ASP A 84 4.93 -9.67 9.91
N TYR A 85 3.66 -9.80 10.23
CA TYR A 85 2.70 -10.71 9.57
C TYR A 85 2.02 -10.13 8.32
N ASP A 86 2.30 -8.90 7.92
CA ASP A 86 1.74 -8.31 6.70
C ASP A 86 2.61 -8.61 5.46
N VAL A 87 2.31 -7.96 4.33
CA VAL A 87 3.04 -8.25 3.08
C VAL A 87 4.47 -7.77 3.15
N ASP A 88 4.74 -6.59 3.71
CA ASP A 88 6.09 -6.06 3.80
C ASP A 88 6.94 -6.94 4.72
N GLY A 89 6.46 -7.28 5.92
CA GLY A 89 7.15 -8.17 6.85
C GLY A 89 7.38 -9.57 6.28
N THR A 90 6.35 -10.22 5.71
CA THR A 90 6.49 -11.58 5.16
C THR A 90 7.36 -11.65 3.91
N THR A 91 7.32 -10.65 3.03
CA THR A 91 8.23 -10.57 1.87
C THR A 91 9.66 -10.26 2.30
N SER A 92 9.84 -9.45 3.33
CA SER A 92 11.15 -9.17 3.94
C SER A 92 11.80 -10.43 4.50
N VAL A 93 11.04 -11.23 5.26
CA VAL A 93 11.52 -12.50 5.79
C VAL A 93 11.86 -13.46 4.66
N ALA A 94 10.97 -13.61 3.67
CA ALA A 94 11.22 -14.46 2.50
C ALA A 94 12.45 -14.00 1.70
N LEU A 95 12.66 -12.69 1.56
CA LEU A 95 13.82 -12.10 0.89
C LEU A 95 15.13 -12.52 1.58
N LEU A 96 15.26 -12.18 2.87
CA LEU A 96 16.51 -12.37 3.58
C LEU A 96 16.78 -13.85 3.87
N SER A 97 15.77 -14.64 4.26
CA SER A 97 15.96 -16.07 4.51
C SER A 97 16.39 -16.81 3.23
N SER A 98 15.69 -16.59 2.10
CA SER A 98 16.07 -17.21 0.81
C SER A 98 17.49 -16.83 0.37
N TYR A 99 17.93 -15.60 0.63
CA TYR A 99 19.28 -15.17 0.30
C TYR A 99 20.32 -15.86 1.19
N LEU A 100 20.13 -15.85 2.51
CA LEU A 100 21.06 -16.48 3.45
C LEU A 100 21.12 -18.01 3.25
N GLU A 101 19.99 -18.68 3.11
CA GLU A 101 19.89 -20.13 2.90
C GLU A 101 20.59 -20.60 1.61
N SER A 102 20.79 -19.72 0.64
CA SER A 102 21.52 -20.06 -0.60
C SER A 102 22.98 -20.44 -0.36
N PHE A 103 23.57 -20.02 0.76
CA PHE A 103 24.97 -20.32 1.12
C PHE A 103 25.18 -20.70 2.58
N TYR A 104 24.16 -20.56 3.45
CA TYR A 104 24.27 -20.82 4.88
C TYR A 104 23.02 -21.55 5.42
N PRO A 105 23.16 -22.78 5.98
CA PRO A 105 22.01 -23.60 6.33
C PRO A 105 21.37 -23.30 7.70
N ASN A 106 22.09 -22.60 8.61
CA ASN A 106 21.62 -22.39 9.98
C ASN A 106 20.74 -21.13 10.07
N VAL A 107 19.69 -21.08 9.28
CA VAL A 107 18.73 -19.98 9.22
C VAL A 107 17.34 -20.51 9.58
N ALA A 108 16.66 -19.82 10.47
CA ALA A 108 15.25 -20.06 10.79
C ALA A 108 14.44 -18.79 10.53
N THR A 109 13.14 -18.94 10.36
CA THR A 109 12.21 -17.81 10.14
C THR A 109 11.18 -17.73 11.26
N TYR A 110 10.75 -16.53 11.59
CA TYR A 110 9.69 -16.30 12.58
C TYR A 110 8.77 -15.15 12.15
N ILE A 111 7.48 -15.41 12.25
CA ILE A 111 6.42 -14.40 12.12
C ILE A 111 5.58 -14.47 13.39
N PRO A 112 5.34 -13.36 14.11
CA PRO A 112 4.50 -13.38 15.32
C PRO A 112 3.04 -13.68 14.98
N ASP A 113 2.34 -14.36 15.91
CA ASP A 113 0.90 -14.51 15.78
C ASP A 113 0.20 -13.15 15.98
N ARG A 114 -0.62 -12.78 15.01
CA ARG A 114 -1.33 -11.49 14.99
C ARG A 114 -2.21 -11.27 16.21
N TYR A 115 -2.77 -12.34 16.78
CA TYR A 115 -3.80 -12.26 17.81
C TYR A 115 -3.24 -12.51 19.22
N GLU A 116 -2.24 -13.37 19.34
CA GLU A 116 -1.63 -13.76 20.60
C GLU A 116 -0.42 -12.89 20.96
N GLU A 117 0.39 -12.52 19.98
CA GLU A 117 1.62 -11.78 20.18
C GLU A 117 1.52 -10.29 19.78
N GLY A 118 0.65 -9.98 18.81
CA GLY A 118 0.44 -8.62 18.29
C GLY A 118 1.42 -8.25 17.20
N TYR A 119 1.63 -6.94 17.02
CA TYR A 119 2.48 -6.37 15.97
C TYR A 119 3.95 -6.27 16.42
N GLY A 120 4.85 -6.62 15.53
CA GLY A 120 6.29 -6.42 15.68
C GLY A 120 6.96 -7.45 16.60
N ILE A 121 8.09 -7.08 17.20
CA ILE A 121 8.88 -7.99 18.04
C ILE A 121 8.07 -8.40 19.29
N SER A 122 8.03 -9.71 19.59
CA SER A 122 7.38 -10.30 20.75
C SER A 122 8.36 -10.92 21.75
N TYR A 123 7.96 -11.04 23.01
CA TYR A 123 8.75 -11.80 24.00
C TYR A 123 8.76 -13.28 23.65
N GLN A 124 7.65 -13.82 23.14
CA GLN A 124 7.53 -15.21 22.69
C GLN A 124 8.54 -15.54 21.57
N GLY A 125 8.69 -14.61 20.60
CA GLY A 125 9.67 -14.77 19.52
C GLY A 125 11.13 -14.75 20.03
N ILE A 126 11.42 -13.95 21.06
CA ILE A 126 12.74 -13.94 21.72
C ILE A 126 12.97 -15.21 22.54
N ASP A 127 11.94 -15.69 23.25
CA ASP A 127 12.02 -16.96 24.00
C ASP A 127 12.20 -18.15 23.04
N TYR A 128 11.46 -18.16 21.91
CA TYR A 128 11.70 -19.13 20.83
C TYR A 128 13.15 -19.11 20.34
N ALA A 129 13.74 -17.95 20.14
CA ALA A 129 15.14 -17.83 19.73
C ALA A 129 16.09 -18.41 20.78
N SER A 130 15.84 -18.11 22.07
CA SER A 130 16.64 -18.64 23.19
C SER A 130 16.55 -20.17 23.27
N ASP A 131 15.34 -20.73 23.15
CA ASP A 131 15.09 -22.17 23.25
C ASP A 131 15.69 -22.97 22.08
N ASN A 132 15.92 -22.32 20.94
CA ASN A 132 16.52 -22.90 19.73
C ASN A 132 18.00 -22.51 19.53
N GLU A 133 18.70 -22.06 20.58
CA GLU A 133 20.13 -21.71 20.52
C GLU A 133 20.48 -20.68 19.43
N ILE A 134 19.55 -19.75 19.16
CA ILE A 134 19.75 -18.67 18.20
C ILE A 134 20.50 -17.53 18.89
N SER A 135 21.61 -17.09 18.31
CA SER A 135 22.44 -16.02 18.85
C SER A 135 22.26 -14.68 18.13
N LEU A 136 21.61 -14.67 16.96
CA LEU A 136 21.37 -13.47 16.17
C LEU A 136 19.94 -13.46 15.63
N ILE A 137 19.18 -12.41 15.96
CA ILE A 137 17.90 -12.09 15.34
C ILE A 137 18.09 -10.93 14.37
N ILE A 138 17.66 -11.10 13.12
CA ILE A 138 17.57 -10.03 12.13
C ILE A 138 16.09 -9.71 11.96
N ALA A 139 15.65 -8.60 12.57
CA ALA A 139 14.27 -8.14 12.51
C ALA A 139 14.07 -7.22 11.30
N LEU A 140 13.04 -7.52 10.52
CA LEU A 140 12.71 -6.83 9.27
C LEU A 140 11.31 -6.22 9.39
N ASP A 141 11.14 -4.99 8.90
CA ASP A 141 9.86 -4.25 8.91
C ASP A 141 9.28 -4.04 10.30
N CYS A 142 10.10 -4.14 11.33
CA CYS A 142 9.72 -3.91 12.72
C CYS A 142 10.95 -3.73 13.61
N GLY A 143 10.73 -3.18 14.80
CA GLY A 143 11.74 -3.19 15.86
C GLY A 143 12.30 -1.83 16.26
N ILE A 144 12.13 -0.77 15.45
CA ILE A 144 12.71 0.56 15.74
C ILE A 144 12.24 1.16 17.08
N LYS A 145 11.12 0.70 17.63
CA LYS A 145 10.58 1.12 18.94
C LYS A 145 10.68 0.03 20.02
N ALA A 146 11.27 -1.12 19.73
CA ALA A 146 11.27 -2.30 20.60
C ALA A 146 12.38 -2.26 21.67
N ILE A 147 12.55 -1.15 22.40
CA ILE A 147 13.64 -0.90 23.34
C ILE A 147 13.73 -1.99 24.41
N GLU A 148 12.61 -2.27 25.11
CA GLU A 148 12.56 -3.23 26.21
C GLU A 148 12.78 -4.67 25.72
N LYS A 149 12.25 -5.00 24.56
CA LYS A 149 12.37 -6.35 23.98
C LYS A 149 13.80 -6.63 23.50
N VAL A 150 14.47 -5.64 22.90
CA VAL A 150 15.90 -5.75 22.54
C VAL A 150 16.77 -5.88 23.80
N ALA A 151 16.44 -5.15 24.88
CA ALA A 151 17.13 -5.31 26.16
C ALA A 151 16.92 -6.72 26.76
N TYR A 152 15.70 -7.25 26.71
CA TYR A 152 15.39 -8.62 27.13
C TYR A 152 16.17 -9.69 26.34
N ALA A 153 16.31 -9.50 25.03
CA ALA A 153 17.12 -10.39 24.19
C ALA A 153 18.61 -10.35 24.59
N ALA A 154 19.13 -9.14 24.88
CA ALA A 154 20.52 -8.98 25.33
C ALA A 154 20.79 -9.71 26.66
N GLU A 155 19.82 -9.76 27.60
CA GLU A 155 19.92 -10.55 28.83
C GLU A 155 20.06 -12.06 28.57
N LYS A 156 19.54 -12.52 27.40
CA LYS A 156 19.65 -13.90 26.91
C LYS A 156 20.85 -14.14 26.00
N ALA A 157 21.77 -13.18 25.87
CA ALA A 157 22.92 -13.20 24.97
C ALA A 157 22.54 -13.35 23.48
N ILE A 158 21.39 -12.80 23.08
CA ILE A 158 20.91 -12.77 21.70
C ILE A 158 21.12 -11.36 21.15
N ASP A 159 21.89 -11.26 20.06
CA ASP A 159 22.12 -10.03 19.33
C ASP A 159 20.96 -9.69 18.39
N PHE A 160 20.72 -8.40 18.19
CA PHE A 160 19.74 -7.89 17.22
C PHE A 160 20.39 -7.07 16.12
N ILE A 161 19.94 -7.29 14.87
CA ILE A 161 20.02 -6.34 13.76
C ILE A 161 18.58 -5.95 13.44
N ILE A 162 18.28 -4.64 13.38
CA ILE A 162 16.97 -4.11 13.04
C ILE A 162 17.03 -3.48 11.66
N CYS A 163 16.17 -3.90 10.75
CA CYS A 163 15.96 -3.35 9.41
C CYS A 163 14.53 -2.83 9.33
N ASP A 164 14.35 -1.56 9.64
CA ASP A 164 13.02 -0.96 9.78
C ASP A 164 12.92 0.32 8.94
N HIS A 165 11.71 0.78 8.69
CA HIS A 165 11.41 2.01 7.97
C HIS A 165 10.35 2.86 8.67
N HIS A 166 9.85 2.40 9.79
CA HIS A 166 8.89 3.14 10.59
C HIS A 166 9.56 4.33 11.27
N ARG A 167 8.76 5.36 11.58
CA ARG A 167 9.26 6.54 12.27
C ARG A 167 9.84 6.17 13.64
N PRO A 168 11.12 6.50 13.91
CA PRO A 168 11.74 6.25 15.20
C PRO A 168 10.99 6.93 16.37
N GLY A 169 11.17 6.39 17.57
CA GLY A 169 10.80 7.07 18.82
C GLY A 169 11.91 8.01 19.28
N ASP A 170 11.75 8.59 20.49
CA ASP A 170 12.75 9.48 21.09
C ASP A 170 14.08 8.75 21.39
N ASN A 171 14.04 7.45 21.55
CA ASN A 171 15.19 6.61 21.80
C ASN A 171 15.26 5.46 20.81
N ILE A 172 16.49 5.08 20.41
CA ILE A 172 16.76 3.95 19.52
C ILE A 172 17.12 2.71 20.36
N PRO A 173 16.62 1.49 20.02
CA PRO A 173 17.02 0.25 20.68
C PRO A 173 18.53 0.02 20.64
N LYS A 174 19.09 -0.51 21.73
CA LYS A 174 20.53 -0.85 21.82
C LYS A 174 20.85 -2.18 21.14
N ALA A 175 20.53 -2.28 19.85
CA ALA A 175 20.89 -3.40 18.99
C ALA A 175 22.34 -3.27 18.49
N VAL A 176 22.91 -4.34 17.94
CA VAL A 176 24.23 -4.32 17.27
C VAL A 176 24.22 -3.35 16.10
N ALA A 177 23.14 -3.36 15.32
CA ALA A 177 22.92 -2.44 14.22
C ALA A 177 21.42 -2.10 14.10
N VAL A 178 21.13 -0.85 13.74
CA VAL A 178 19.77 -0.36 13.47
C VAL A 178 19.79 0.34 12.12
N LEU A 179 19.29 -0.37 11.10
CA LEU A 179 19.18 0.11 9.73
C LEU A 179 17.79 0.71 9.56
N ASP A 180 17.71 2.02 9.63
CA ASP A 180 16.49 2.77 9.38
C ASP A 180 16.86 4.14 8.78
N PRO A 181 16.48 4.39 7.53
CA PRO A 181 16.84 5.63 6.85
C PRO A 181 16.14 6.87 7.43
N LYS A 182 15.07 6.70 8.24
CA LYS A 182 14.32 7.80 8.90
C LYS A 182 14.94 8.24 10.23
N ARG A 183 16.03 7.62 10.67
CA ARG A 183 16.75 8.09 11.87
C ARG A 183 17.37 9.45 11.61
N GLU A 184 17.33 10.32 12.59
CA GLU A 184 17.93 11.68 12.52
C GLU A 184 19.44 11.65 12.28
N ASP A 185 20.13 10.62 12.76
CA ASP A 185 21.58 10.43 12.60
C ASP A 185 21.97 9.58 11.37
N CYS A 186 21.02 9.26 10.49
CA CYS A 186 21.24 8.55 9.25
C CYS A 186 21.36 9.52 8.07
N SER A 187 22.43 9.40 7.29
CA SER A 187 22.69 10.24 6.11
C SER A 187 22.29 9.56 4.80
N TYR A 188 21.54 8.47 4.86
CA TYR A 188 21.08 7.77 3.66
C TYR A 188 20.21 8.71 2.79
N PRO A 189 20.48 8.82 1.48
CA PRO A 189 19.84 9.88 0.66
C PRO A 189 18.35 9.69 0.38
N TYR A 190 17.79 8.51 0.67
CA TYR A 190 16.39 8.18 0.42
C TYR A 190 15.75 7.49 1.63
N ASP A 191 14.86 8.17 2.31
CA ASP A 191 14.26 7.75 3.59
C ASP A 191 12.89 7.05 3.47
N GLU A 192 12.38 6.85 2.25
CA GLU A 192 11.05 6.29 1.98
C GLU A 192 11.08 4.83 1.51
N LEU A 193 12.16 4.09 1.75
CA LEU A 193 12.19 2.64 1.52
C LEU A 193 11.12 1.95 2.38
N CYS A 194 10.50 0.86 1.88
CA CYS A 194 9.72 -0.07 2.70
C CYS A 194 10.65 -1.01 3.49
N GLY A 195 10.13 -1.78 4.45
CA GLY A 195 10.94 -2.71 5.26
C GLY A 195 11.70 -3.73 4.42
N CYS A 196 11.06 -4.31 3.42
CA CYS A 196 11.70 -5.20 2.43
C CYS A 196 12.78 -4.47 1.60
N GLY A 197 12.58 -3.19 1.30
CA GLY A 197 13.58 -2.35 0.66
C GLY A 197 14.82 -2.16 1.52
N VAL A 198 14.67 -1.92 2.83
CA VAL A 198 15.79 -1.86 3.78
C VAL A 198 16.49 -3.21 3.87
N GLY A 199 15.73 -4.32 3.96
CA GLY A 199 16.28 -5.69 3.90
C GLY A 199 17.07 -5.96 2.61
N PHE A 200 16.57 -5.47 1.46
CA PHE A 200 17.30 -5.58 0.19
C PHE A 200 18.61 -4.79 0.20
N LYS A 201 18.66 -3.61 0.82
CA LYS A 201 19.91 -2.84 0.99
C LYS A 201 20.91 -3.58 1.87
N LEU A 202 20.46 -4.31 2.90
CA LEU A 202 21.33 -5.19 3.70
C LEU A 202 21.93 -6.32 2.85
N ILE A 203 21.11 -6.99 2.03
CA ILE A 203 21.60 -8.04 1.11
C ILE A 203 22.58 -7.44 0.10
N GLN A 204 22.28 -6.27 -0.47
CA GLN A 204 23.16 -5.57 -1.41
C GLN A 204 24.52 -5.26 -0.77
N ALA A 205 24.54 -4.75 0.46
CA ALA A 205 25.79 -4.48 1.18
C ALA A 205 26.59 -5.75 1.46
N PHE A 206 25.91 -6.81 1.90
CA PHE A 206 26.54 -8.10 2.17
C PHE A 206 27.12 -8.72 0.89
N ALA A 207 26.36 -8.72 -0.21
CA ALA A 207 26.80 -9.21 -1.51
C ALA A 207 28.03 -8.42 -2.02
N GLN A 208 27.99 -7.10 -1.96
CA GLN A 208 29.09 -6.21 -2.36
C GLN A 208 30.36 -6.49 -1.55
N ASN A 209 30.23 -6.68 -0.23
CA ASN A 209 31.39 -6.97 0.65
C ASN A 209 31.98 -8.35 0.38
N ASN A 210 31.17 -9.31 -0.08
CA ASN A 210 31.60 -10.68 -0.37
C ASN A 210 31.90 -10.94 -1.86
N GLY A 211 31.92 -9.90 -2.69
CA GLY A 211 32.26 -10.00 -4.12
C GLY A 211 31.22 -10.73 -4.97
N THR A 212 29.95 -10.75 -4.54
CA THR A 212 28.83 -11.29 -5.31
C THR A 212 28.34 -10.23 -6.29
N ASP A 213 28.14 -10.60 -7.54
CA ASP A 213 27.65 -9.68 -8.57
C ASP A 213 26.20 -9.26 -8.31
N PHE A 214 25.88 -8.01 -8.59
CA PHE A 214 24.54 -7.45 -8.38
C PHE A 214 23.45 -8.20 -9.17
N GLU A 215 23.79 -8.77 -10.32
CA GLU A 215 22.91 -9.57 -11.17
C GLU A 215 22.30 -10.76 -10.43
N GLU A 216 23.01 -11.33 -9.46
CA GLU A 216 22.53 -12.44 -8.62
C GLU A 216 21.40 -12.01 -7.67
N LEU A 217 21.26 -10.70 -7.43
CA LEU A 217 20.20 -10.12 -6.60
C LEU A 217 18.92 -9.82 -7.37
N LEU A 218 18.96 -9.78 -8.71
CA LEU A 218 17.80 -9.44 -9.53
C LEU A 218 16.56 -10.31 -9.28
N PRO A 219 16.69 -11.64 -9.09
CA PRO A 219 15.52 -12.48 -8.82
C PRO A 219 14.72 -12.09 -7.57
N TYR A 220 15.37 -11.47 -6.58
CA TYR A 220 14.73 -11.05 -5.33
C TYR A 220 13.90 -9.77 -5.47
N LEU A 221 14.04 -9.03 -6.58
CA LEU A 221 13.30 -7.80 -6.82
C LEU A 221 11.78 -8.03 -6.97
N ASP A 222 11.34 -9.24 -7.25
CA ASP A 222 9.91 -9.60 -7.26
C ASP A 222 9.29 -9.44 -5.87
N LEU A 223 10.00 -9.80 -4.79
CA LEU A 223 9.56 -9.58 -3.41
C LEU A 223 9.58 -8.10 -3.06
N VAL A 224 10.64 -7.39 -3.41
CA VAL A 224 10.78 -5.96 -3.11
C VAL A 224 9.67 -5.16 -3.80
N ALA A 225 9.37 -5.43 -5.07
CA ALA A 225 8.26 -4.77 -5.78
C ALA A 225 6.90 -5.10 -5.17
N THR A 226 6.73 -6.33 -4.66
CA THR A 226 5.50 -6.76 -3.98
C THR A 226 5.32 -5.99 -2.67
N ALA A 227 6.38 -5.84 -1.89
CA ALA A 227 6.39 -5.06 -0.66
C ALA A 227 6.09 -3.57 -0.92
N ILE A 228 6.85 -2.91 -1.82
CA ILE A 228 6.64 -1.50 -2.19
C ILE A 228 5.18 -1.23 -2.59
N ALA A 229 4.59 -2.16 -3.36
CA ALA A 229 3.20 -2.03 -3.79
C ALA A 229 2.21 -2.17 -2.63
N ALA A 230 2.46 -3.10 -1.70
CA ALA A 230 1.54 -3.43 -0.61
C ALA A 230 1.59 -2.44 0.55
N ASP A 231 2.77 -1.94 0.88
CA ASP A 231 2.99 -0.98 1.98
C ASP A 231 2.65 0.47 1.59
N ILE A 232 2.33 0.70 0.31
CA ILE A 232 1.85 2.01 -0.19
C ILE A 232 2.88 3.13 0.02
N VAL A 233 4.17 2.80 0.01
CA VAL A 233 5.25 3.79 0.08
C VAL A 233 5.36 4.63 -1.20
N PRO A 234 5.98 5.84 -1.16
CA PRO A 234 6.13 6.71 -2.32
C PRO A 234 6.81 6.01 -3.52
N MET A 235 6.20 6.12 -4.70
CA MET A 235 6.72 5.58 -5.96
C MET A 235 7.73 6.54 -6.60
N THR A 236 8.75 6.93 -5.82
CA THR A 236 9.82 7.87 -6.17
C THR A 236 11.18 7.25 -5.89
N GLY A 237 12.27 7.91 -6.29
CA GLY A 237 13.64 7.50 -5.95
C GLY A 237 13.90 6.02 -6.14
N GLU A 238 14.52 5.39 -5.14
CA GLU A 238 14.86 3.97 -5.18
C GLU A 238 13.63 3.05 -5.23
N ASN A 239 12.52 3.39 -4.55
CA ASN A 239 11.28 2.60 -4.64
C ASN A 239 10.79 2.48 -6.09
N ARG A 240 10.88 3.58 -6.87
CA ARG A 240 10.51 3.53 -8.29
C ARG A 240 11.44 2.64 -9.10
N ILE A 241 12.75 2.70 -8.85
CA ILE A 241 13.75 1.87 -9.54
C ILE A 241 13.50 0.40 -9.22
N LEU A 242 13.41 0.07 -7.94
CA LEU A 242 13.19 -1.30 -7.46
C LEU A 242 11.85 -1.87 -7.93
N ALA A 243 10.76 -1.09 -7.85
CA ALA A 243 9.44 -1.50 -8.34
C ALA A 243 9.42 -1.70 -9.86
N TYR A 244 10.09 -0.84 -10.65
CA TYR A 244 10.17 -0.97 -12.09
C TYR A 244 10.88 -2.25 -12.53
N HIS A 245 12.03 -2.56 -11.93
CA HIS A 245 12.78 -3.77 -12.24
C HIS A 245 12.14 -5.01 -11.64
N GLY A 246 11.62 -4.94 -10.43
CA GLY A 246 10.92 -6.06 -9.79
C GLY A 246 9.62 -6.42 -10.52
N LEU A 247 8.88 -5.44 -11.04
CA LEU A 247 7.70 -5.72 -11.89
C LEU A 247 8.08 -6.45 -13.18
N LYS A 248 9.26 -6.17 -13.77
CA LYS A 248 9.79 -6.95 -14.90
C LYS A 248 10.07 -8.40 -14.49
N VAL A 249 10.65 -8.63 -13.32
CA VAL A 249 10.87 -9.99 -12.80
C VAL A 249 9.53 -10.71 -12.61
N ILE A 250 8.55 -10.08 -11.97
CA ILE A 250 7.20 -10.64 -11.79
C ILE A 250 6.58 -11.03 -13.13
N ASN A 251 6.75 -10.24 -14.17
CA ASN A 251 6.16 -10.48 -15.50
C ASN A 251 6.96 -11.44 -16.40
N SER A 252 8.22 -11.72 -16.08
CA SER A 252 9.08 -12.57 -16.93
C SER A 252 9.46 -13.88 -16.25
N GLN A 253 10.07 -13.82 -15.09
CA GLN A 253 10.63 -14.96 -14.36
C GLN A 253 10.35 -14.85 -12.85
N PRO A 254 9.08 -14.81 -12.43
CA PRO A 254 8.75 -14.74 -11.01
C PRO A 254 9.16 -16.03 -10.28
N ARG A 255 9.45 -15.92 -8.99
CA ARG A 255 9.64 -17.09 -8.12
C ARG A 255 8.46 -18.03 -8.14
N ALA A 256 8.67 -19.28 -7.76
CA ALA A 256 7.65 -20.35 -7.84
C ALA A 256 6.34 -19.97 -7.13
N GLY A 257 6.41 -19.34 -5.94
CA GLY A 257 5.23 -18.94 -5.18
C GLY A 257 4.41 -17.85 -5.88
N ILE A 258 5.03 -16.80 -6.39
CA ILE A 258 4.34 -15.76 -7.19
C ILE A 258 3.78 -16.35 -8.46
N LYS A 259 4.55 -17.17 -9.17
CA LYS A 259 4.10 -17.89 -10.39
C LYS A 259 2.86 -18.75 -10.13
N ALA A 260 2.80 -19.43 -9.00
CA ALA A 260 1.65 -20.24 -8.60
C ALA A 260 0.38 -19.39 -8.35
N ILE A 261 0.53 -18.20 -7.75
CA ILE A 261 -0.59 -17.24 -7.66
C ILE A 261 -1.03 -16.79 -9.05
N LEU A 262 -0.08 -16.43 -9.92
CA LEU A 262 -0.37 -15.88 -11.25
C LEU A 262 -1.08 -16.86 -12.18
N GLN A 263 -0.81 -18.16 -12.06
CA GLN A 263 -1.50 -19.18 -12.87
C GLN A 263 -3.02 -19.24 -12.64
N GLN A 264 -3.50 -18.70 -11.54
CA GLN A 264 -4.92 -18.61 -11.24
C GLN A 264 -5.59 -17.37 -11.88
N LEU A 265 -4.82 -16.57 -12.62
CA LEU A 265 -5.27 -15.30 -13.19
C LEU A 265 -5.26 -15.35 -14.72
N ASP A 266 -6.31 -14.83 -15.33
CA ASP A 266 -6.40 -14.64 -16.79
C ASP A 266 -5.85 -13.26 -17.18
N LYS A 267 -4.57 -13.00 -16.87
CA LYS A 267 -3.90 -11.74 -17.20
C LYS A 267 -2.46 -11.98 -17.67
N LYS A 268 -2.10 -11.37 -18.80
CA LYS A 268 -0.79 -11.59 -19.45
C LYS A 268 0.33 -10.75 -18.83
N GLU A 269 0.04 -9.55 -18.39
CA GLU A 269 1.02 -8.62 -17.84
C GLU A 269 0.41 -7.88 -16.65
N LEU A 270 1.13 -7.84 -15.54
CA LEU A 270 0.71 -7.20 -14.31
C LEU A 270 1.31 -5.79 -14.20
N THR A 271 0.52 -4.91 -13.64
CA THR A 271 0.94 -3.58 -13.17
C THR A 271 1.11 -3.59 -11.65
N ILE A 272 1.69 -2.52 -11.08
CA ILE A 272 1.73 -2.34 -9.62
C ILE A 272 0.32 -2.37 -9.01
N THR A 273 -0.68 -1.81 -9.69
CA THR A 273 -2.08 -1.90 -9.25
C THR A 273 -2.56 -3.34 -9.11
N ASP A 274 -2.14 -4.23 -10.03
CA ASP A 274 -2.46 -5.65 -9.92
C ASP A 274 -1.74 -6.33 -8.75
N VAL A 275 -0.50 -5.96 -8.48
CA VAL A 275 0.22 -6.45 -7.30
C VAL A 275 -0.56 -6.06 -6.03
N VAL A 276 -1.00 -4.81 -5.90
CA VAL A 276 -1.79 -4.30 -4.76
C VAL A 276 -3.13 -5.04 -4.59
N PHE A 277 -3.85 -5.31 -5.68
CA PHE A 277 -5.22 -5.84 -5.60
C PHE A 277 -5.33 -7.35 -5.82
N VAL A 278 -4.27 -8.01 -6.29
CA VAL A 278 -4.27 -9.44 -6.60
C VAL A 278 -3.27 -10.22 -5.74
N ILE A 279 -1.98 -9.86 -5.76
CA ILE A 279 -0.94 -10.59 -5.02
C ILE A 279 -1.00 -10.26 -3.54
N ALA A 280 -0.93 -8.99 -3.18
CA ALA A 280 -0.87 -8.53 -1.80
C ALA A 280 -2.07 -8.98 -0.93
N PRO A 281 -3.34 -8.97 -1.40
CA PRO A 281 -4.46 -9.45 -0.61
C PRO A 281 -4.41 -10.95 -0.29
N ARG A 282 -3.79 -11.77 -1.16
CA ARG A 282 -3.60 -13.21 -0.94
C ARG A 282 -2.57 -13.45 0.15
N ILE A 283 -1.41 -12.79 0.05
CA ILE A 283 -0.36 -12.85 1.07
C ILE A 283 -0.91 -12.37 2.42
N ASN A 284 -1.57 -11.22 2.46
CA ASN A 284 -2.20 -10.69 3.68
C ASN A 284 -3.28 -11.61 4.27
N ALA A 285 -3.96 -12.41 3.45
CA ALA A 285 -4.99 -13.31 3.93
C ALA A 285 -4.42 -14.41 4.84
N ALA A 286 -3.19 -14.86 4.61
CA ALA A 286 -2.51 -15.83 5.47
C ALA A 286 -2.43 -15.32 6.91
N GLY A 287 -1.86 -14.14 7.16
CA GLY A 287 -1.73 -13.53 8.48
C GLY A 287 -3.06 -13.06 9.11
N ARG A 288 -4.13 -12.93 8.32
CA ARG A 288 -5.46 -12.55 8.81
C ARG A 288 -6.32 -13.74 9.22
N MET A 289 -6.23 -14.85 8.49
CA MET A 289 -7.12 -16.01 8.63
C MET A 289 -6.45 -17.19 9.35
N LYS A 290 -5.12 -17.24 9.30
CA LYS A 290 -4.30 -18.31 9.89
C LYS A 290 -3.04 -17.71 10.50
N HIS A 291 -1.89 -17.90 9.86
CA HIS A 291 -0.59 -17.42 10.33
C HIS A 291 0.24 -16.90 9.17
N GLY A 292 1.01 -15.82 9.38
CA GLY A 292 1.84 -15.20 8.34
C GLY A 292 2.91 -16.12 7.75
N LEU A 293 3.32 -17.15 8.50
CA LEU A 293 4.30 -18.13 8.03
C LEU A 293 3.87 -18.85 6.74
N TYR A 294 2.57 -19.10 6.53
CA TYR A 294 2.09 -19.66 5.26
C TYR A 294 2.47 -18.82 4.03
N ALA A 295 2.51 -17.50 4.21
CA ALA A 295 2.97 -16.60 3.15
C ALA A 295 4.48 -16.72 2.93
N VAL A 296 5.27 -16.81 4.00
CA VAL A 296 6.72 -17.02 3.90
C VAL A 296 7.01 -18.35 3.20
N GLU A 297 6.38 -19.45 3.62
CA GLU A 297 6.53 -20.78 3.00
C GLU A 297 6.20 -20.76 1.49
N LEU A 298 5.09 -20.09 1.10
CA LEU A 298 4.80 -19.92 -0.33
C LEU A 298 5.91 -19.16 -1.06
N LEU A 299 6.41 -18.08 -0.47
CA LEU A 299 7.35 -17.17 -1.13
C LEU A 299 8.79 -17.70 -1.16
N THR A 300 9.15 -18.61 -0.26
CA THR A 300 10.49 -19.24 -0.22
C THR A 300 10.54 -20.58 -0.97
N GLU A 301 9.40 -21.22 -1.22
CA GLU A 301 9.36 -22.52 -1.90
C GLU A 301 9.90 -22.43 -3.34
N THR A 302 10.82 -23.33 -3.67
CA THR A 302 11.46 -23.42 -5.00
C THR A 302 10.83 -24.47 -5.90
N ASP A 303 10.24 -25.53 -5.32
CA ASP A 303 9.48 -26.53 -6.07
C ASP A 303 8.10 -26.00 -6.44
N PHE A 304 7.86 -25.89 -7.74
CA PHE A 304 6.63 -25.31 -8.26
C PHE A 304 5.37 -26.09 -7.86
N SER A 305 5.44 -27.42 -7.77
CA SER A 305 4.28 -28.25 -7.40
C SER A 305 3.89 -28.03 -5.93
N LYS A 306 4.88 -27.88 -5.05
CA LYS A 306 4.64 -27.51 -3.64
C LYS A 306 4.11 -26.09 -3.53
N ALA A 307 4.71 -25.14 -4.27
CA ALA A 307 4.23 -23.76 -4.31
C ALA A 307 2.77 -23.66 -4.76
N GLN A 308 2.33 -24.50 -5.71
CA GLN A 308 0.92 -24.57 -6.10
C GLN A 308 0.02 -25.02 -4.94
N ALA A 309 0.45 -25.97 -4.11
CA ALA A 309 -0.34 -26.40 -2.94
C ALA A 309 -0.49 -25.26 -1.91
N PHE A 310 0.58 -24.53 -1.63
CA PHE A 310 0.51 -23.33 -0.77
C PHE A 310 -0.38 -22.23 -1.37
N ALA A 311 -0.28 -21.98 -2.68
CA ALA A 311 -1.11 -20.98 -3.37
C ALA A 311 -2.61 -21.32 -3.30
N VAL A 312 -2.98 -22.60 -3.40
CA VAL A 312 -4.37 -23.07 -3.23
C VAL A 312 -4.86 -22.82 -1.79
N ALA A 313 -4.04 -23.14 -0.79
CA ALA A 313 -4.38 -22.89 0.60
C ALA A 313 -4.60 -21.37 0.87
N ILE A 314 -3.70 -20.53 0.37
CA ILE A 314 -3.78 -19.07 0.50
C ILE A 314 -5.00 -18.50 -0.26
N GLU A 315 -5.36 -19.04 -1.43
CA GLU A 315 -6.59 -18.62 -2.13
C GLU A 315 -7.84 -18.98 -1.32
N THR A 316 -7.83 -20.13 -0.63
CA THR A 316 -8.91 -20.48 0.29
C THR A 316 -9.02 -19.45 1.42
N PHE A 317 -7.91 -19.10 2.09
CA PHE A 317 -7.90 -18.06 3.12
C PHE A 317 -8.39 -16.71 2.59
N ASN A 318 -7.99 -16.34 1.36
CA ASN A 318 -8.43 -15.10 0.74
C ASN A 318 -9.92 -15.11 0.38
N SER A 319 -10.47 -16.26 -0.02
CA SER A 319 -11.90 -16.42 -0.29
C SER A 319 -12.73 -16.33 0.99
N ASP A 320 -12.31 -17.04 2.05
CA ASP A 320 -12.95 -16.97 3.37
C ASP A 320 -12.93 -15.55 3.92
N ARG A 321 -11.77 -14.87 3.81
CA ARG A 321 -11.64 -13.48 4.20
C ARG A 321 -12.61 -12.56 3.43
N LYS A 322 -12.76 -12.75 2.10
CA LYS A 322 -13.71 -11.97 1.28
C LYS A 322 -15.15 -12.19 1.68
N GLU A 323 -15.53 -13.44 1.98
CA GLU A 323 -16.88 -13.77 2.42
C GLU A 323 -17.19 -13.14 3.77
N LEU A 324 -16.29 -13.29 4.76
CA LEU A 324 -16.41 -12.67 6.08
C LEU A 324 -16.47 -11.14 5.99
N ASP A 325 -15.60 -10.52 5.18
CA ASP A 325 -15.56 -9.08 4.94
C ASP A 325 -16.90 -8.58 4.37
N LYS A 326 -17.44 -9.26 3.35
CA LYS A 326 -18.74 -8.92 2.76
C LYS A 326 -19.88 -9.03 3.78
N LYS A 327 -20.00 -10.18 4.46
CA LYS A 327 -21.04 -10.44 5.45
C LYS A 327 -20.98 -9.41 6.58
N THR A 328 -19.80 -9.20 7.16
CA THR A 328 -19.61 -8.24 8.26
C THR A 328 -19.93 -6.80 7.82
N THR A 329 -19.57 -6.42 6.59
CA THR A 329 -19.92 -5.10 6.05
C THR A 329 -21.44 -4.92 5.92
N GLU A 330 -22.16 -5.91 5.38
CA GLU A 330 -23.62 -5.87 5.25
C GLU A 330 -24.33 -5.79 6.62
N GLU A 331 -23.86 -6.56 7.61
CA GLU A 331 -24.36 -6.51 8.98
C GLU A 331 -24.10 -5.15 9.64
N ALA A 332 -22.90 -4.58 9.49
CA ALA A 332 -22.53 -3.28 10.03
C ALA A 332 -23.36 -2.14 9.40
N LEU A 333 -23.57 -2.15 8.08
CA LEU A 333 -24.45 -1.19 7.39
C LEU A 333 -25.90 -1.30 7.87
N THR A 334 -26.38 -2.53 8.11
CA THR A 334 -27.72 -2.78 8.65
C THR A 334 -27.84 -2.25 10.08
N GLN A 335 -26.81 -2.43 10.92
CA GLN A 335 -26.78 -1.93 12.29
C GLN A 335 -26.84 -0.39 12.32
N ILE A 336 -26.05 0.31 11.48
CA ILE A 336 -26.06 1.78 11.38
C ILE A 336 -27.46 2.30 11.01
N LYS A 337 -28.12 1.67 10.03
CA LYS A 337 -29.48 2.05 9.61
C LYS A 337 -30.51 1.78 10.69
N LYS A 338 -30.47 0.59 11.33
CA LYS A 338 -31.40 0.17 12.38
C LYS A 338 -31.33 1.07 13.61
N ASN A 339 -30.14 1.56 13.94
CA ASN A 339 -29.90 2.45 15.07
C ASN A 339 -30.15 3.94 14.74
N GLU A 340 -30.56 4.26 13.52
CA GLU A 340 -30.76 5.65 13.04
C GLU A 340 -29.48 6.51 13.13
N GLU A 341 -28.29 5.90 12.92
CA GLU A 341 -26.97 6.53 13.06
C GLU A 341 -26.41 7.06 11.72
N VAL A 342 -27.22 7.04 10.66
CA VAL A 342 -26.79 7.49 9.33
C VAL A 342 -26.35 8.96 9.32
N ASP A 343 -26.96 9.80 10.14
CA ASP A 343 -26.66 11.24 10.21
C ASP A 343 -25.61 11.61 11.28
N ASN A 344 -25.10 10.65 12.04
CA ASN A 344 -24.02 10.86 13.01
C ASN A 344 -22.71 11.30 12.31
N TYR A 345 -21.80 11.91 13.04
CA TYR A 345 -20.46 12.30 12.57
C TYR A 345 -19.48 11.13 12.51
N THR A 346 -19.82 10.02 13.14
CA THR A 346 -19.00 8.80 13.18
C THR A 346 -19.80 7.57 12.78
N SER A 347 -19.11 6.49 12.45
CA SER A 347 -19.68 5.14 12.35
C SER A 347 -18.99 4.25 13.38
N VAL A 348 -19.68 3.94 14.49
CA VAL A 348 -19.15 3.08 15.55
C VAL A 348 -20.08 1.89 15.72
N VAL A 349 -19.60 0.71 15.32
CA VAL A 349 -20.37 -0.54 15.29
C VAL A 349 -19.68 -1.65 16.06
N TYR A 350 -20.47 -2.57 16.58
CA TYR A 350 -19.99 -3.71 17.38
C TYR A 350 -20.84 -4.95 17.15
N GLN A 351 -20.16 -6.08 17.02
CA GLN A 351 -20.78 -7.40 17.12
C GLN A 351 -19.76 -8.38 17.71
N GLU A 352 -20.21 -9.24 18.61
CA GLU A 352 -19.34 -10.14 19.39
C GLU A 352 -18.57 -11.13 18.52
N ASP A 353 -19.20 -11.66 17.48
CA ASP A 353 -18.71 -12.74 16.62
C ASP A 353 -18.01 -12.28 15.33
N TRP A 354 -17.81 -10.98 15.12
CA TRP A 354 -17.07 -10.50 13.96
C TRP A 354 -15.60 -10.89 14.04
N HIS A 355 -15.08 -11.37 12.94
CA HIS A 355 -13.69 -11.84 12.90
C HIS A 355 -12.68 -10.68 12.97
N LYS A 356 -11.79 -10.70 13.97
CA LYS A 356 -10.80 -9.65 14.24
C LYS A 356 -9.91 -9.31 13.02
N GLY A 357 -9.63 -10.29 12.14
CA GLY A 357 -8.81 -10.12 10.94
C GLY A 357 -9.45 -9.29 9.84
N VAL A 358 -10.79 -9.08 9.87
CA VAL A 358 -11.50 -8.33 8.82
C VAL A 358 -12.05 -6.98 9.27
N ILE A 359 -12.17 -6.70 10.59
CA ILE A 359 -12.78 -5.46 11.08
C ILE A 359 -12.12 -4.18 10.52
N GLY A 360 -10.81 -4.20 10.26
CA GLY A 360 -10.10 -3.07 9.65
C GLY A 360 -10.46 -2.86 8.17
N ILE A 361 -10.75 -3.94 7.44
CA ILE A 361 -11.22 -3.87 6.06
C ILE A 361 -12.65 -3.34 6.04
N VAL A 362 -13.49 -3.87 6.92
CA VAL A 362 -14.88 -3.43 7.10
C VAL A 362 -14.94 -1.94 7.43
N ALA A 363 -14.09 -1.45 8.33
CA ALA A 363 -14.01 -0.02 8.65
C ALA A 363 -13.72 0.84 7.40
N SER A 364 -12.81 0.39 6.53
CA SER A 364 -12.53 1.09 5.26
C SER A 364 -13.73 1.07 4.32
N ARG A 365 -14.46 -0.06 4.20
CA ARG A 365 -15.68 -0.16 3.37
C ARG A 365 -16.83 0.69 3.89
N LEU A 366 -16.97 0.83 5.20
CA LEU A 366 -17.98 1.73 5.78
C LEU A 366 -17.70 3.19 5.45
N ILE A 367 -16.41 3.61 5.38
CA ILE A 367 -16.03 4.95 4.92
C ILE A 367 -16.42 5.17 3.45
N GLU A 368 -16.26 4.17 2.59
CA GLU A 368 -16.71 4.27 1.19
C GLU A 368 -18.21 4.54 1.08
N ASN A 369 -19.02 4.07 2.04
CA ASN A 369 -20.47 4.26 2.07
C ASN A 369 -20.90 5.58 2.72
N TYR A 370 -20.31 5.95 3.86
CA TYR A 370 -20.78 7.07 4.68
C TYR A 370 -19.78 8.21 4.85
N TYR A 371 -18.53 8.02 4.41
CA TYR A 371 -17.41 8.97 4.48
C TYR A 371 -17.28 9.69 5.84
N LYS A 372 -17.10 8.90 6.90
CA LYS A 372 -16.97 9.34 8.30
C LYS A 372 -15.83 8.60 9.00
N PRO A 373 -15.20 9.18 10.05
CA PRO A 373 -14.35 8.42 10.94
C PRO A 373 -15.10 7.19 11.49
N THR A 374 -14.51 6.01 11.33
CA THR A 374 -15.21 4.73 11.53
C THR A 374 -14.43 3.82 12.46
N LEU A 375 -15.12 3.21 13.43
CA LEU A 375 -14.60 2.17 14.29
C LEU A 375 -15.48 0.91 14.19
N VAL A 376 -14.83 -0.23 14.01
CA VAL A 376 -15.50 -1.53 14.00
C VAL A 376 -14.93 -2.36 15.14
N PHE A 377 -15.81 -2.70 16.09
CA PHE A 377 -15.48 -3.46 17.29
C PHE A 377 -15.86 -4.92 17.17
N THR A 378 -15.09 -5.78 17.82
CA THR A 378 -15.41 -7.19 18.06
C THR A 378 -14.92 -7.61 19.45
N LYS A 379 -15.35 -8.78 19.93
CA LYS A 379 -14.84 -9.34 21.17
C LYS A 379 -13.42 -9.88 21.01
N SER A 380 -12.59 -9.70 22.01
CA SER A 380 -11.22 -10.20 22.08
C SER A 380 -10.90 -10.61 23.51
N GLY A 381 -11.10 -11.91 23.85
CA GLY A 381 -11.01 -12.38 25.22
C GLY A 381 -12.09 -11.75 26.11
N ASP A 382 -11.67 -11.12 27.19
CA ASP A 382 -12.50 -10.37 28.14
C ASP A 382 -12.74 -8.89 27.75
N LYS A 383 -12.13 -8.44 26.65
CA LYS A 383 -12.17 -7.05 26.15
C LYS A 383 -12.86 -6.94 24.81
N LEU A 384 -13.10 -5.70 24.39
CA LEU A 384 -13.46 -5.38 23.02
C LEU A 384 -12.22 -4.83 22.31
N ALA A 385 -11.95 -5.34 21.11
CA ALA A 385 -10.92 -4.81 20.21
C ALA A 385 -11.58 -4.09 19.04
N ALA A 386 -10.99 -2.98 18.60
CA ALA A 386 -11.48 -2.25 17.44
C ALA A 386 -10.37 -1.88 16.45
N SER A 387 -10.78 -1.74 15.21
CA SER A 387 -10.00 -1.09 14.18
C SER A 387 -10.66 0.22 13.77
N ALA A 388 -9.90 1.31 13.84
CA ALA A 388 -10.30 2.64 13.43
C ALA A 388 -9.76 2.98 12.05
N ARG A 389 -10.56 3.66 11.25
CA ARG A 389 -10.17 4.28 9.98
C ARG A 389 -10.71 5.69 9.92
N SER A 390 -9.99 6.58 9.23
CA SER A 390 -10.35 7.99 9.13
C SER A 390 -10.58 8.44 7.69
N VAL A 391 -11.26 9.58 7.56
CA VAL A 391 -11.41 10.29 6.29
C VAL A 391 -10.22 11.22 6.05
N LYS A 392 -10.00 11.61 4.80
CA LYS A 392 -8.90 12.51 4.44
C LYS A 392 -8.97 13.83 5.24
N GLY A 393 -7.84 14.21 5.84
CA GLY A 393 -7.70 15.45 6.62
C GLY A 393 -8.00 15.32 8.10
N PHE A 394 -8.79 14.34 8.54
CA PHE A 394 -9.11 14.14 9.95
C PHE A 394 -8.13 13.19 10.64
N ASP A 395 -7.70 13.54 11.86
CA ASP A 395 -6.79 12.73 12.67
C ASP A 395 -7.57 11.90 13.70
N VAL A 396 -7.72 10.58 13.39
CA VAL A 396 -8.43 9.67 14.29
C VAL A 396 -7.63 9.34 15.55
N TYR A 397 -6.29 9.39 15.48
CA TYR A 397 -5.45 9.13 16.64
C TYR A 397 -5.67 10.18 17.74
N ASN A 398 -5.65 11.47 17.40
CA ASN A 398 -5.93 12.55 18.35
C ASN A 398 -7.37 12.45 18.91
N ALA A 399 -8.34 12.01 18.11
CA ALA A 399 -9.70 11.80 18.60
C ALA A 399 -9.80 10.63 19.58
N LEU A 400 -9.00 9.57 19.40
CA LEU A 400 -8.89 8.45 20.35
C LEU A 400 -8.18 8.89 21.63
N GLU A 401 -7.11 9.69 21.53
CA GLU A 401 -6.40 10.26 22.67
C GLU A 401 -7.33 11.07 23.58
N ALA A 402 -8.25 11.85 23.00
CA ALA A 402 -9.28 12.58 23.77
C ALA A 402 -10.28 11.64 24.49
N CYS A 403 -10.29 10.35 24.14
CA CYS A 403 -11.11 9.32 24.78
C CYS A 403 -10.29 8.33 25.63
N ALA A 404 -9.01 8.60 25.89
CA ALA A 404 -8.07 7.68 26.52
C ALA A 404 -8.52 7.16 27.90
N ASP A 405 -9.30 7.95 28.66
CA ASP A 405 -9.88 7.56 29.95
C ASP A 405 -10.86 6.37 29.90
N LEU A 406 -11.34 6.00 28.70
CA LEU A 406 -12.25 4.87 28.46
C LEU A 406 -11.58 3.71 27.74
N ILE A 407 -10.32 3.86 27.33
CA ILE A 407 -9.55 2.92 26.51
C ILE A 407 -8.45 2.30 27.38
N ASP A 408 -8.23 0.98 27.27
CA ASP A 408 -7.11 0.32 27.94
C ASP A 408 -5.79 0.56 27.20
N GLN A 409 -5.83 0.38 25.88
CA GLN A 409 -4.68 0.53 25.01
C GLN A 409 -5.14 0.99 23.64
N PHE A 410 -4.40 1.91 23.03
CA PHE A 410 -4.58 2.26 21.63
C PHE A 410 -3.23 2.60 20.99
N GLY A 411 -3.18 2.47 19.66
CA GLY A 411 -2.00 2.79 18.88
C GLY A 411 -2.34 2.95 17.40
N GLY A 412 -1.48 3.60 16.66
CA GLY A 412 -1.68 3.82 15.23
C GLY A 412 -1.21 5.20 14.76
N HIS A 413 -1.83 5.69 13.72
CA HIS A 413 -1.50 6.94 13.05
C HIS A 413 -2.78 7.71 12.66
N LYS A 414 -2.60 8.88 12.06
CA LYS A 414 -3.66 9.81 11.66
C LYS A 414 -4.87 9.15 10.96
N TYR A 415 -4.65 8.14 10.10
CA TYR A 415 -5.70 7.55 9.27
C TYR A 415 -6.13 6.13 9.66
N ALA A 416 -5.36 5.48 10.50
CA ALA A 416 -5.64 4.12 10.95
C ALA A 416 -5.11 3.90 12.36
N ALA A 417 -5.94 3.31 13.22
CA ALA A 417 -5.55 2.98 14.58
C ALA A 417 -6.23 1.68 15.03
N GLY A 418 -5.66 1.06 16.06
CA GLY A 418 -6.26 -0.05 16.80
C GLY A 418 -6.44 0.32 18.25
N LEU A 419 -7.42 -0.25 18.92
CA LEU A 419 -7.62 -0.05 20.35
C LEU A 419 -8.29 -1.24 21.01
N THR A 420 -8.15 -1.32 22.35
CA THR A 420 -8.91 -2.21 23.21
C THR A 420 -9.56 -1.44 24.35
N LEU A 421 -10.72 -1.87 24.76
CA LEU A 421 -11.44 -1.29 25.91
C LEU A 421 -12.28 -2.34 26.66
N PRO A 422 -12.62 -2.12 27.96
CA PRO A 422 -13.55 -2.95 28.70
C PRO A 422 -14.96 -2.88 28.08
N PRO A 423 -15.72 -4.00 28.00
CA PRO A 423 -17.06 -4.02 27.41
C PRO A 423 -18.03 -3.00 28.03
N GLU A 424 -17.94 -2.74 29.32
CA GLU A 424 -18.75 -1.77 30.06
C GLU A 424 -18.50 -0.31 29.62
N ASN A 425 -17.35 -0.02 29.02
CA ASN A 425 -17.01 1.31 28.51
C ASN A 425 -17.52 1.57 27.09
N TYR A 426 -17.96 0.54 26.35
CA TYR A 426 -18.31 0.68 24.93
C TYR A 426 -19.32 1.80 24.65
N ARG A 427 -20.43 1.84 25.39
CA ARG A 427 -21.47 2.88 25.18
C ARG A 427 -20.96 4.28 25.51
N LYS A 428 -20.21 4.42 26.60
CA LYS A 428 -19.62 5.70 27.00
C LYS A 428 -18.61 6.18 25.99
N PHE A 429 -17.76 5.26 25.54
CA PHE A 429 -16.77 5.54 24.49
C PHE A 429 -17.44 5.99 23.20
N LYS A 430 -18.45 5.25 22.70
CA LYS A 430 -19.18 5.57 21.47
C LYS A 430 -19.74 6.99 21.49
N ASN A 431 -20.39 7.37 22.59
CA ASN A 431 -20.96 8.71 22.76
C ASN A 431 -19.87 9.78 22.82
N LYS A 432 -18.84 9.56 23.62
CA LYS A 432 -17.73 10.51 23.77
C LYS A 432 -16.97 10.70 22.45
N PHE A 433 -16.71 9.63 21.72
CA PHE A 433 -16.04 9.70 20.41
C PHE A 433 -16.87 10.47 19.38
N GLU A 434 -18.20 10.27 19.35
CA GLU A 434 -19.13 11.05 18.51
C GLU A 434 -19.05 12.56 18.85
N GLU A 435 -19.08 12.92 20.14
CA GLU A 435 -18.97 14.33 20.59
C GLU A 435 -17.61 14.94 20.20
N VAL A 436 -16.52 14.22 20.42
CA VAL A 436 -15.16 14.67 20.05
C VAL A 436 -15.06 14.90 18.56
N VAL A 437 -15.49 13.94 17.74
CA VAL A 437 -15.44 14.09 16.28
C VAL A 437 -16.33 15.23 15.83
N LYS A 438 -17.56 15.34 16.33
CA LYS A 438 -18.49 16.43 16.01
C LYS A 438 -17.88 17.81 16.30
N ALA A 439 -17.13 17.93 17.40
CA ALA A 439 -16.51 19.19 17.81
C ALA A 439 -15.23 19.54 17.01
N THR A 440 -14.55 18.53 16.43
CA THR A 440 -13.21 18.71 15.86
C THR A 440 -13.12 18.53 14.35
N ILE A 441 -14.10 17.83 13.72
CA ILE A 441 -14.09 17.60 12.29
C ILE A 441 -14.46 18.88 11.52
N SER A 442 -13.61 19.28 10.56
CA SER A 442 -13.93 20.41 9.70
C SER A 442 -14.95 20.03 8.60
N GLU A 443 -15.71 21.01 8.10
CA GLU A 443 -16.66 20.79 7.00
C GLU A 443 -15.99 20.21 5.76
N GLU A 444 -14.73 20.56 5.52
CA GLU A 444 -13.95 20.05 4.39
C GLU A 444 -13.70 18.54 4.50
N CYS A 445 -13.49 18.02 5.70
CA CYS A 445 -13.24 16.61 5.94
C CYS A 445 -14.49 15.72 5.81
N LYS A 446 -15.68 16.31 5.73
CA LYS A 446 -16.96 15.58 5.56
C LYS A 446 -17.29 15.29 4.09
N ILE A 447 -16.58 15.90 3.15
CA ILE A 447 -16.88 15.80 1.73
C ILE A 447 -15.75 15.03 1.03
N PRO A 448 -16.04 13.88 0.41
CA PRO A 448 -15.04 13.16 -0.39
C PRO A 448 -14.46 14.07 -1.47
N GLU A 449 -13.14 13.98 -1.67
CA GLU A 449 -12.47 14.79 -2.70
C GLU A 449 -11.75 13.94 -3.73
N ILE A 450 -11.66 14.47 -4.94
CA ILE A 450 -10.84 13.96 -6.03
C ILE A 450 -9.70 14.94 -6.23
N SER A 451 -8.46 14.48 -6.09
CA SER A 451 -7.29 15.25 -6.50
C SER A 451 -7.19 15.20 -8.03
N VAL A 452 -7.08 16.37 -8.64
CA VAL A 452 -7.02 16.54 -10.10
C VAL A 452 -5.67 17.16 -10.46
N ASP A 453 -4.98 16.58 -11.41
CA ASP A 453 -3.66 17.07 -11.83
C ASP A 453 -3.79 18.32 -12.69
N CYS A 454 -4.63 18.29 -13.72
CA CYS A 454 -4.82 19.45 -14.60
C CYS A 454 -6.07 19.34 -15.48
N GLU A 455 -6.45 20.45 -16.07
CA GLU A 455 -7.40 20.50 -17.17
C GLU A 455 -6.73 20.11 -18.50
N ILE A 456 -7.47 19.42 -19.38
CA ILE A 456 -7.02 18.94 -20.69
C ILE A 456 -8.11 19.15 -21.74
N SER A 457 -7.72 19.52 -22.96
CA SER A 457 -8.61 19.41 -24.10
C SER A 457 -8.69 17.94 -24.56
N LEU A 458 -9.89 17.43 -24.86
CA LEU A 458 -10.02 16.07 -25.38
C LEU A 458 -9.24 15.87 -26.70
N SER A 459 -9.04 16.91 -27.49
CA SER A 459 -8.24 16.86 -28.74
C SER A 459 -6.77 16.51 -28.51
N GLU A 460 -6.20 16.79 -27.30
CA GLU A 460 -4.85 16.41 -26.93
C GLU A 460 -4.69 14.90 -26.72
N ILE A 461 -5.80 14.20 -26.42
CA ILE A 461 -5.80 12.77 -26.14
C ILE A 461 -5.62 11.98 -27.43
N SER A 462 -4.37 11.65 -27.71
CA SER A 462 -3.95 10.87 -28.87
C SER A 462 -3.29 9.56 -28.43
N PRO A 463 -3.12 8.56 -29.32
CA PRO A 463 -2.33 7.37 -29.01
C PRO A 463 -0.88 7.70 -28.61
N LYS A 464 -0.29 8.76 -29.17
CA LYS A 464 1.06 9.22 -28.78
C LYS A 464 1.04 9.75 -27.35
N PHE A 465 0.09 10.63 -27.02
CA PHE A 465 -0.09 11.17 -25.67
C PHE A 465 -0.22 10.04 -24.64
N PHE A 466 -1.12 9.10 -24.88
CA PHE A 466 -1.37 7.98 -23.97
C PHE A 466 -0.15 7.08 -23.81
N ARG A 467 0.60 6.80 -24.89
CA ARG A 467 1.83 6.02 -24.80
C ARG A 467 2.88 6.67 -23.90
N ILE A 468 3.05 8.00 -24.01
CA ILE A 468 3.99 8.74 -23.15
C ILE A 468 3.47 8.77 -21.70
N LEU A 469 2.17 8.97 -21.50
CA LEU A 469 1.53 8.91 -20.20
C LEU A 469 1.79 7.57 -19.51
N ASN A 470 1.63 6.45 -20.22
CA ASN A 470 1.89 5.12 -19.70
C ASN A 470 3.37 4.87 -19.35
N GLN A 471 4.31 5.54 -20.03
CA GLN A 471 5.73 5.46 -19.65
C GLN A 471 6.04 6.12 -18.30
N MET A 472 5.11 6.90 -17.73
CA MET A 472 5.23 7.39 -16.36
C MET A 472 5.06 6.27 -15.31
N ALA A 473 4.60 5.07 -15.69
CA ALA A 473 4.54 3.90 -14.81
C ALA A 473 5.95 3.50 -14.30
N PRO A 474 6.05 2.79 -13.14
CA PRO A 474 4.97 2.34 -12.28
C PRO A 474 4.27 3.47 -11.53
N PHE A 475 2.93 3.36 -11.42
CA PHE A 475 2.12 4.31 -10.67
C PHE A 475 1.91 3.86 -9.23
N GLY A 476 1.85 4.81 -8.30
CA GLY A 476 1.67 4.59 -6.87
C GLY A 476 1.70 5.92 -6.12
N PRO A 477 1.74 5.95 -4.78
CA PRO A 477 1.83 7.19 -4.02
C PRO A 477 2.93 8.11 -4.54
N SER A 478 2.70 9.41 -4.52
CA SER A 478 3.55 10.46 -5.12
C SER A 478 3.73 10.39 -6.64
N ASN A 479 3.27 9.32 -7.29
CA ASN A 479 3.19 9.17 -8.76
C ASN A 479 1.89 8.45 -9.15
N MET A 480 0.74 8.95 -8.69
CA MET A 480 -0.57 8.38 -9.02
C MET A 480 -0.91 8.53 -10.52
N HIS A 481 -1.80 7.66 -11.01
CA HIS A 481 -2.41 7.87 -12.33
C HIS A 481 -2.99 9.25 -12.43
N PRO A 482 -2.61 10.07 -13.43
CA PRO A 482 -3.11 11.42 -13.58
C PRO A 482 -4.62 11.47 -13.75
N VAL A 483 -5.26 12.38 -13.02
CA VAL A 483 -6.67 12.71 -13.14
C VAL A 483 -6.80 14.04 -13.85
N PHE A 484 -7.56 14.04 -14.93
CA PHE A 484 -7.81 15.21 -15.77
C PHE A 484 -9.21 15.76 -15.55
N ILE A 485 -9.40 17.04 -15.82
CA ILE A 485 -10.71 17.66 -16.02
C ILE A 485 -10.82 18.07 -17.49
N ALA A 486 -11.99 17.86 -18.08
CA ALA A 486 -12.39 18.52 -19.32
C ALA A 486 -13.77 19.15 -19.13
N SER A 487 -13.94 20.32 -19.75
CA SER A 487 -15.16 21.14 -19.72
C SER A 487 -15.82 21.20 -21.10
N GLY A 488 -17.04 21.70 -21.20
CA GLY A 488 -17.75 21.82 -22.48
C GLY A 488 -18.17 20.49 -23.10
N LEU A 489 -18.28 19.45 -22.30
CA LEU A 489 -18.57 18.09 -22.75
C LEU A 489 -20.06 17.86 -22.92
N ARG A 490 -20.43 17.04 -23.91
CA ARG A 490 -21.81 16.58 -24.11
C ARG A 490 -21.83 15.10 -24.45
N ASP A 491 -22.91 14.42 -24.03
CA ASP A 491 -23.16 13.07 -24.54
C ASP A 491 -23.82 13.15 -25.92
N ASN A 492 -23.41 12.29 -26.84
CA ASN A 492 -23.95 12.26 -28.21
C ASN A 492 -25.32 11.58 -28.33
N GLY A 493 -25.95 11.23 -27.20
CA GLY A 493 -27.27 10.59 -27.12
C GLY A 493 -27.23 9.09 -26.85
N TYR A 494 -26.07 8.50 -26.66
CA TYR A 494 -25.91 7.06 -26.34
C TYR A 494 -25.64 6.80 -24.85
N GLY A 495 -25.70 7.83 -24.00
CA GLY A 495 -25.51 7.71 -22.56
C GLY A 495 -26.53 6.79 -21.91
N LYS A 496 -26.05 5.85 -21.10
CA LYS A 496 -26.90 4.89 -20.39
C LYS A 496 -26.28 4.41 -19.08
N GLN A 497 -27.16 4.03 -18.17
CA GLN A 497 -26.78 3.28 -16.99
C GLN A 497 -26.51 1.81 -17.37
N VAL A 498 -25.45 1.23 -16.83
CA VAL A 498 -25.03 -0.16 -17.08
C VAL A 498 -24.72 -0.87 -15.75
N GLY A 499 -24.54 -2.20 -15.80
CA GLY A 499 -24.44 -3.06 -14.63
C GLY A 499 -25.80 -3.67 -14.28
N SER A 500 -25.79 -4.77 -13.50
CA SER A 500 -27.01 -5.49 -13.10
C SER A 500 -27.98 -4.60 -12.31
N ASP A 501 -27.45 -3.67 -11.53
CA ASP A 501 -28.13 -2.73 -10.63
C ASP A 501 -28.18 -1.29 -11.17
N LYS A 502 -27.71 -1.07 -12.42
CA LYS A 502 -27.65 0.23 -13.09
C LYS A 502 -26.83 1.31 -12.34
N THR A 503 -25.88 0.89 -11.53
CA THR A 503 -25.05 1.81 -10.73
C THR A 503 -23.93 2.46 -11.53
N HIS A 504 -23.63 2.00 -12.73
CA HIS A 504 -22.53 2.52 -13.55
C HIS A 504 -23.06 3.38 -14.71
N LEU A 505 -22.24 4.34 -15.16
CA LEU A 505 -22.57 5.25 -16.24
C LEU A 505 -21.68 5.01 -17.46
N LYS A 506 -22.26 4.71 -18.62
CA LYS A 506 -21.55 4.61 -19.90
C LYS A 506 -21.98 5.74 -20.81
N LEU A 507 -21.01 6.50 -21.33
CA LEU A 507 -21.24 7.67 -22.17
C LEU A 507 -20.45 7.56 -23.49
N SER A 508 -20.91 8.34 -24.46
CA SER A 508 -20.21 8.63 -25.71
C SER A 508 -20.05 10.15 -25.80
N ILE A 509 -18.89 10.63 -25.37
CA ILE A 509 -18.63 12.05 -25.10
C ILE A 509 -18.10 12.73 -26.37
N ILE A 510 -18.66 13.91 -26.68
CA ILE A 510 -18.15 14.84 -27.68
C ILE A 510 -17.75 16.15 -26.99
N SER A 511 -16.69 16.78 -27.48
CA SER A 511 -16.30 18.15 -27.10
C SER A 511 -16.88 19.12 -28.13
N GLY A 512 -17.36 20.27 -27.68
CA GLY A 512 -17.89 21.30 -28.61
C GLY A 512 -16.87 21.84 -29.64
N ALA A 513 -15.59 21.53 -29.48
CA ALA A 513 -14.50 21.95 -30.35
C ALA A 513 -14.06 20.88 -31.36
N ASP A 514 -14.57 19.64 -31.26
CA ASP A 514 -14.05 18.51 -32.02
C ASP A 514 -15.20 17.52 -32.30
N ASP A 515 -15.35 17.05 -33.54
CA ASP A 515 -16.34 16.04 -33.92
C ASP A 515 -15.98 14.63 -33.47
N LYS A 516 -14.83 14.48 -32.78
CA LYS A 516 -14.35 13.19 -32.28
C LYS A 516 -15.14 12.73 -31.06
N THR A 517 -15.53 11.48 -31.09
CA THR A 517 -16.25 10.83 -30.01
C THR A 517 -15.29 10.04 -29.12
N TYR A 518 -15.46 10.17 -27.80
CA TYR A 518 -14.69 9.45 -26.78
C TYR A 518 -15.62 8.56 -25.97
N ASN A 519 -15.29 7.26 -25.94
CA ASN A 519 -16.00 6.34 -25.05
C ASN A 519 -15.63 6.63 -23.61
N ALA A 520 -16.61 6.63 -22.72
CA ALA A 520 -16.38 6.85 -21.31
C ALA A 520 -17.22 5.89 -20.45
N ILE A 521 -16.64 5.49 -19.31
CA ILE A 521 -17.32 4.69 -18.29
C ILE A 521 -17.03 5.23 -16.89
N GLY A 522 -18.05 5.33 -16.04
CA GLY A 522 -17.94 5.71 -14.66
C GLY A 522 -18.59 4.66 -13.75
N PHE A 523 -17.82 4.07 -12.88
CA PHE A 523 -18.31 3.08 -11.92
C PHE A 523 -18.91 3.79 -10.70
N GLY A 524 -20.09 3.34 -10.24
CA GLY A 524 -20.76 3.87 -9.04
C GLY A 524 -21.36 5.27 -9.18
N ILE A 525 -21.41 5.86 -10.40
CA ILE A 525 -21.96 7.18 -10.65
C ILE A 525 -23.16 7.16 -11.61
N GLY A 526 -23.87 6.04 -11.67
CA GLY A 526 -25.02 5.85 -12.56
C GLY A 526 -26.15 6.85 -12.33
N GLU A 527 -26.37 7.30 -11.09
CA GLU A 527 -27.38 8.29 -10.73
C GLU A 527 -27.16 9.66 -11.42
N LYS A 528 -25.93 9.94 -11.87
CA LYS A 528 -25.58 11.20 -12.56
C LYS A 528 -26.00 11.25 -14.04
N ILE A 529 -26.66 10.22 -14.56
CA ILE A 529 -27.17 10.19 -15.94
C ILE A 529 -28.03 11.42 -16.28
N SER A 530 -28.70 12.01 -15.28
CA SER A 530 -29.51 13.23 -15.45
C SER A 530 -28.70 14.43 -15.93
N LEU A 531 -27.41 14.52 -15.59
CA LEU A 531 -26.49 15.60 -15.98
C LEU A 531 -26.03 15.47 -17.44
N THR A 532 -26.26 14.32 -18.08
CA THR A 532 -25.80 14.03 -19.45
C THR A 532 -26.94 14.03 -20.48
N LYS A 533 -28.10 14.56 -20.11
CA LYS A 533 -29.23 14.66 -21.02
C LYS A 533 -28.88 15.49 -22.26
N LYS A 534 -29.49 15.15 -23.39
CA LYS A 534 -29.25 15.82 -24.69
C LYS A 534 -29.28 17.34 -24.55
N GLY A 535 -28.22 17.99 -24.96
CA GLY A 535 -28.06 19.46 -24.95
C GLY A 535 -27.47 20.05 -23.67
N ILE A 536 -27.31 19.28 -22.58
CA ILE A 536 -26.67 19.76 -21.35
C ILE A 536 -25.14 19.62 -21.49
N SER A 537 -24.43 20.72 -21.24
CA SER A 537 -22.96 20.71 -21.10
C SER A 537 -22.56 20.30 -19.68
N PHE A 538 -21.52 19.47 -19.57
CA PHE A 538 -20.99 19.02 -18.28
C PHE A 538 -19.46 19.04 -18.27
N LYS A 539 -18.90 19.03 -17.05
CA LYS A 539 -17.47 18.80 -16.79
C LYS A 539 -17.28 17.38 -16.31
N ALA A 540 -16.17 16.76 -16.69
CA ALA A 540 -15.81 15.42 -16.21
C ALA A 540 -14.42 15.41 -15.60
N ALA A 541 -14.29 14.73 -14.45
CA ALA A 541 -12.99 14.31 -13.89
C ALA A 541 -12.75 12.84 -14.27
N PHE A 542 -11.62 12.54 -14.90
CA PHE A 542 -11.36 11.21 -15.46
C PHE A 542 -9.87 10.87 -15.51
N THR A 543 -9.59 9.57 -15.61
CA THR A 543 -8.31 9.04 -16.06
C THR A 543 -8.46 8.45 -17.47
N ILE A 544 -7.35 8.23 -18.17
CA ILE A 544 -7.35 7.66 -19.51
C ILE A 544 -6.87 6.21 -19.42
N ALA A 545 -7.56 5.29 -20.09
CA ALA A 545 -7.21 3.88 -20.13
C ALA A 545 -7.40 3.30 -21.54
N GLU A 546 -6.81 2.14 -21.80
CA GLU A 546 -7.14 1.32 -22.97
C GLU A 546 -8.33 0.41 -22.66
N ASN A 547 -9.22 0.30 -23.64
CA ASN A 547 -10.30 -0.67 -23.66
C ASN A 547 -10.02 -1.70 -24.76
N HIS A 548 -9.90 -2.96 -24.36
CA HIS A 548 -9.72 -4.10 -25.27
C HIS A 548 -11.04 -4.82 -25.43
N TRP A 549 -11.62 -4.76 -26.62
CA TRP A 549 -12.90 -5.41 -26.91
C TRP A 549 -12.89 -6.04 -28.30
N ASN A 550 -13.20 -7.33 -28.38
CA ASN A 550 -13.25 -8.08 -29.65
C ASN A 550 -12.00 -7.91 -30.52
N GLY A 551 -10.81 -7.95 -29.90
CA GLY A 551 -9.52 -7.80 -30.60
C GLY A 551 -9.16 -6.34 -30.99
N ASN A 552 -10.03 -5.37 -30.74
CA ASN A 552 -9.78 -3.97 -30.98
C ASN A 552 -9.34 -3.26 -29.70
N THR A 553 -8.34 -2.39 -29.81
CA THR A 553 -7.89 -1.53 -28.71
C THR A 553 -8.27 -0.09 -29.01
N SER A 554 -8.92 0.57 -28.05
CA SER A 554 -9.31 1.99 -28.14
C SER A 554 -9.08 2.71 -26.82
N LEU A 555 -8.83 4.02 -26.86
CA LEU A 555 -8.75 4.83 -25.65
C LEU A 555 -10.15 5.07 -25.08
N GLN A 556 -10.26 4.99 -23.77
CA GLN A 556 -11.49 5.19 -23.00
C GLN A 556 -11.23 6.12 -21.82
N LEU A 557 -12.19 7.01 -21.54
CA LEU A 557 -12.19 7.86 -20.36
C LEU A 557 -12.81 7.10 -19.19
N MET A 558 -12.06 6.95 -18.12
CA MET A 558 -12.50 6.32 -16.88
C MET A 558 -13.00 7.43 -15.94
N LEU A 559 -14.29 7.70 -15.98
CA LEU A 559 -14.90 8.80 -15.21
C LEU A 559 -14.81 8.53 -13.71
N LYS A 560 -14.30 9.51 -12.99
CA LYS A 560 -14.30 9.57 -11.53
C LYS A 560 -15.51 10.32 -11.01
N ASP A 561 -15.91 11.37 -11.72
CA ASP A 561 -17.06 12.21 -11.38
C ASP A 561 -17.47 13.06 -12.57
N ILE A 562 -18.75 13.54 -12.58
CA ILE A 562 -19.24 14.55 -13.52
C ILE A 562 -20.01 15.63 -12.76
N LYS A 563 -19.95 16.87 -13.25
CA LYS A 563 -20.67 18.05 -12.73
C LYS A 563 -21.26 18.86 -13.86
N GLU A 564 -22.23 19.69 -13.54
CA GLU A 564 -22.74 20.71 -14.47
C GLU A 564 -21.63 21.69 -14.86
N ASP A 565 -21.65 22.13 -16.09
CA ASP A 565 -20.71 23.11 -16.64
C ASP A 565 -21.41 24.46 -16.75
N PHE A 566 -21.33 25.26 -15.69
CA PHE A 566 -21.89 26.61 -15.62
C PHE A 566 -20.89 27.64 -16.15
#